data_4004d2e35ca6e05d19bad5dc0f44b196
#
_entry.id   4004d2e35ca6e05d19bad5dc0f44b196
#
_cell.length_a   1.000
_cell.length_b   1.000
_cell.length_c   1.000
_cell.angle_alpha   90.00
_cell.angle_beta   90.00
_cell.angle_gamma   90.00
#
_symmetry.space_group_name_H-M   'P 1'
#
loop_
_entity.id
_entity.type
_entity.pdbx_description
1 polymer ?
#
loop_
_entity_poly.entity_id
_entity_poly.type
_entity_poly.pdbx_seq_one_letter_code
_entity_poly.pdbx_strand_id
1 'polypeptide(L)'
;PPVELDWADRFSLYNSDKKDGGSERLLRVARALKELDIFETTQFGSIADRLADRFGTRGLPITLSTACASGATAIQLGVEAIRRGECDKALSIGADGSATAEALIRFSLLSALSTHNDIPEKASKPFSKDRDGFVLAEGSGALVLESLEAALARGATILGIMRGCGEKADDFHRTRSKPDASPAIAAVRAVLADAGMSEDEIEYVNAHGTSTPENDKMEHLSLSTVFGERIGSMPVSSNKSMIGHT
;
A
#
# COMPACT_ATOMS: atom_id res chain seq x y z
N PRO A 1 2.60 2.31 -8.80
CA PRO A 1 3.39 2.56 -10.00
C PRO A 1 2.86 1.67 -11.13
N PRO A 2 2.94 2.10 -12.39
CA PRO A 2 2.60 1.21 -13.49
C PRO A 2 3.47 -0.04 -13.38
N VAL A 3 2.88 -1.20 -13.59
CA VAL A 3 3.64 -2.45 -13.65
C VAL A 3 4.67 -2.29 -14.76
N GLU A 4 5.91 -2.37 -14.40
CA GLU A 4 7.01 -2.15 -15.33
C GLU A 4 7.36 -3.46 -16.01
N LEU A 5 7.67 -3.40 -17.29
CA LEU A 5 8.23 -4.54 -18.01
C LEU A 5 9.50 -5.01 -17.30
N ASP A 6 9.68 -6.31 -17.14
CA ASP A 6 10.90 -6.89 -16.60
C ASP A 6 12.14 -6.44 -17.40
N TRP A 7 13.28 -6.39 -16.75
CA TRP A 7 14.55 -6.00 -17.35
C TRP A 7 14.90 -6.82 -18.59
N ALA A 8 14.63 -8.11 -18.57
CA ALA A 8 14.88 -9.01 -19.69
C ALA A 8 14.07 -8.59 -20.92
N ASP A 9 12.80 -8.24 -20.71
CA ASP A 9 11.91 -7.79 -21.80
C ASP A 9 12.33 -6.41 -22.32
N ARG A 10 12.68 -5.50 -21.44
CA ARG A 10 13.20 -4.17 -21.82
C ARG A 10 14.52 -4.26 -22.56
N PHE A 11 15.42 -5.15 -22.10
CA PHE A 11 16.72 -5.33 -22.73
C PHE A 11 16.58 -5.95 -24.13
N SER A 12 15.66 -6.89 -24.30
CA SER A 12 15.31 -7.42 -25.62
C SER A 12 14.70 -6.36 -26.54
N LEU A 13 13.82 -5.49 -25.98
CA LEU A 13 13.28 -4.31 -26.66
C LEU A 13 14.37 -3.34 -27.08
N TYR A 14 15.35 -3.10 -26.22
CA TYR A 14 16.45 -2.16 -26.49
C TYR A 14 17.44 -2.68 -27.52
N ASN A 15 17.72 -3.99 -27.51
CA ASN A 15 18.73 -4.60 -28.37
C ASN A 15 18.20 -5.10 -29.73
N SER A 16 16.90 -5.11 -29.95
CA SER A 16 16.26 -5.76 -31.09
C SER A 16 16.48 -5.10 -32.44
N ASP A 17 17.19 -4.05 -32.62
CA ASP A 17 17.74 -3.53 -33.88
C ASP A 17 18.21 -2.08 -33.77
N LYS A 18 19.48 -1.84 -34.08
CA LYS A 18 20.09 -0.50 -34.01
C LYS A 18 19.78 0.39 -35.23
N LYS A 19 19.06 -0.13 -36.22
CA LYS A 19 18.86 0.54 -37.51
C LYS A 19 17.71 1.55 -37.54
N ASP A 20 16.73 1.41 -36.66
CA ASP A 20 15.57 2.31 -36.61
C ASP A 20 15.54 3.11 -35.29
N GLY A 21 15.27 4.38 -35.36
CA GLY A 21 15.18 5.27 -34.21
C GLY A 21 13.76 5.46 -33.69
N GLY A 22 13.62 5.68 -32.36
CA GLY A 22 12.43 6.25 -31.76
C GLY A 22 11.19 5.37 -31.71
N SER A 23 10.05 5.95 -32.01
CA SER A 23 8.72 5.37 -31.87
C SER A 23 8.44 4.17 -32.79
N GLU A 24 9.04 4.11 -34.01
CA GLU A 24 8.85 3.00 -34.93
C GLU A 24 9.48 1.71 -34.43
N ARG A 25 10.64 1.82 -33.78
CA ARG A 25 11.29 0.71 -33.11
C ARG A 25 10.42 0.15 -31.98
N LEU A 26 9.91 1.03 -31.13
CA LEU A 26 8.98 0.67 -30.05
C LEU A 26 7.72 -0.03 -30.57
N LEU A 27 7.12 0.50 -31.61
CA LEU A 27 5.93 -0.09 -32.25
C LEU A 27 6.20 -1.47 -32.86
N ARG A 28 7.35 -1.65 -33.50
CA ARG A 28 7.71 -2.93 -34.11
C ARG A 28 7.94 -4.00 -33.02
N VAL A 29 8.67 -3.65 -31.99
CA VAL A 29 8.92 -4.56 -30.89
C VAL A 29 7.65 -4.84 -30.11
N ALA A 30 6.83 -3.84 -29.85
CA ALA A 30 5.52 -4.04 -29.23
C ALA A 30 4.61 -4.97 -30.07
N ARG A 31 4.72 -4.91 -31.43
CA ARG A 31 4.01 -5.84 -32.33
C ARG A 31 4.59 -7.25 -32.30
N ALA A 32 5.92 -7.39 -32.17
CA ALA A 32 6.58 -8.69 -32.05
C ALA A 32 6.31 -9.35 -30.69
N LEU A 33 6.15 -8.54 -29.63
CA LEU A 33 5.79 -9.00 -28.29
C LEU A 33 4.27 -9.25 -28.13
N LYS A 34 3.48 -9.12 -29.17
CA LYS A 34 2.03 -9.34 -29.14
C LYS A 34 1.63 -10.78 -28.77
N GLU A 35 2.57 -11.71 -28.87
CA GLU A 35 2.39 -13.12 -28.45
C GLU A 35 2.69 -13.34 -26.98
N LEU A 36 3.26 -12.35 -26.28
CA LEU A 36 3.46 -12.41 -24.83
C LEU A 36 2.24 -11.76 -24.16
N ASP A 37 1.72 -12.37 -23.12
CA ASP A 37 0.64 -11.84 -22.27
C ASP A 37 1.05 -10.55 -21.50
N ILE A 38 1.93 -9.73 -22.13
CA ILE A 38 2.46 -8.50 -21.54
C ILE A 38 1.34 -7.54 -21.19
N PHE A 39 0.35 -7.41 -22.07
CA PHE A 39 -0.79 -6.54 -21.81
C PHE A 39 -1.50 -6.94 -20.51
N GLU A 40 -1.81 -8.21 -20.35
CA GLU A 40 -2.48 -8.73 -19.16
C GLU A 40 -1.60 -8.68 -17.91
N THR A 41 -0.29 -8.83 -18.05
CA THR A 41 0.64 -8.80 -16.90
C THR A 41 1.04 -7.38 -16.49
N THR A 42 0.89 -6.39 -17.35
CA THR A 42 1.27 -4.99 -17.07
C THR A 42 0.10 -4.10 -16.65
N GLN A 43 -1.13 -4.55 -16.77
CA GLN A 43 -2.31 -3.79 -16.36
C GLN A 43 -2.59 -3.97 -14.86
N PHE A 44 -2.80 -2.89 -14.15
CA PHE A 44 -3.22 -2.96 -12.73
C PHE A 44 -4.50 -3.78 -12.55
N GLY A 45 -5.47 -3.62 -13.45
CA GLY A 45 -6.74 -4.32 -13.41
C GLY A 45 -6.62 -5.84 -13.51
N SER A 46 -5.61 -6.34 -14.22
CA SER A 46 -5.45 -7.78 -14.48
C SER A 46 -5.29 -8.61 -13.22
N ILE A 47 -4.75 -8.04 -12.14
CA ILE A 47 -4.62 -8.75 -10.86
C ILE A 47 -5.99 -9.10 -10.29
N ALA A 48 -6.89 -8.11 -10.23
CA ALA A 48 -8.24 -8.32 -9.72
C ALA A 48 -9.05 -9.26 -10.62
N ASP A 49 -8.93 -9.13 -11.96
CA ASP A 49 -9.59 -10.00 -12.94
C ASP A 49 -9.13 -11.46 -12.77
N ARG A 50 -7.83 -11.73 -12.72
CA ARG A 50 -7.27 -13.08 -12.54
C ARG A 50 -7.66 -13.70 -11.20
N LEU A 51 -7.72 -12.89 -10.14
CA LEU A 51 -8.17 -13.37 -8.83
C LEU A 51 -9.67 -13.65 -8.82
N ALA A 52 -10.46 -12.81 -9.50
CA ALA A 52 -11.90 -13.06 -9.67
C ALA A 52 -12.15 -14.39 -10.39
N ASP A 53 -11.46 -14.65 -11.49
CA ASP A 53 -11.54 -15.91 -12.23
C ASP A 53 -11.06 -17.10 -11.39
N ARG A 54 -9.96 -16.94 -10.67
CA ARG A 54 -9.38 -18.01 -9.84
C ARG A 54 -10.26 -18.43 -8.68
N PHE A 55 -10.90 -17.49 -8.03
CA PHE A 55 -11.71 -17.72 -6.82
C PHE A 55 -13.21 -17.75 -7.12
N GLY A 56 -13.62 -17.50 -8.36
CA GLY A 56 -15.03 -17.49 -8.76
C GLY A 56 -15.82 -16.40 -8.04
N THR A 57 -15.20 -15.23 -7.78
CA THR A 57 -15.91 -14.13 -7.13
C THR A 57 -17.02 -13.60 -8.04
N ARG A 58 -18.11 -13.16 -7.43
CA ARG A 58 -19.26 -12.61 -8.15
C ARG A 58 -19.28 -11.10 -7.97
N GLY A 59 -19.24 -10.34 -8.94
CA GLY A 59 -19.18 -8.89 -8.88
C GLY A 59 -18.04 -8.37 -9.73
N LEU A 60 -18.02 -7.07 -9.95
CA LEU A 60 -16.95 -6.45 -10.72
C LEU A 60 -15.67 -6.42 -9.90
N PRO A 61 -14.57 -6.97 -10.43
CA PRO A 61 -13.28 -6.82 -9.81
C PRO A 61 -12.86 -5.34 -9.83
N ILE A 62 -12.43 -4.82 -8.69
CA ILE A 62 -12.00 -3.43 -8.54
C ILE A 62 -10.51 -3.42 -8.26
N THR A 63 -9.76 -2.68 -9.06
CA THR A 63 -8.37 -2.36 -8.79
C THR A 63 -8.23 -0.86 -8.59
N LEU A 64 -7.54 -0.48 -7.55
CA LEU A 64 -7.31 0.92 -7.18
C LEU A 64 -5.83 1.16 -6.88
N SER A 65 -5.44 2.42 -6.88
CA SER A 65 -4.14 2.86 -6.40
C SER A 65 -4.28 4.19 -5.67
N THR A 66 -4.00 4.17 -4.39
CA THR A 66 -3.84 5.34 -3.52
C THR A 66 -2.44 5.37 -2.93
N ALA A 67 -1.45 4.99 -3.74
CA ALA A 67 -0.04 4.82 -3.35
C ALA A 67 0.09 3.90 -2.13
N CYS A 68 0.83 4.29 -1.10
CA CYS A 68 1.07 3.48 0.10
C CYS A 68 -0.20 3.12 0.88
N ALA A 69 -1.31 3.82 0.67
CA ALA A 69 -2.59 3.55 1.32
C ALA A 69 -3.47 2.54 0.57
N SER A 70 -3.05 2.05 -0.60
CA SER A 70 -3.88 1.20 -1.48
C SER A 70 -4.46 -0.02 -0.76
N GLY A 71 -3.67 -0.71 0.05
CA GLY A 71 -4.14 -1.85 0.83
C GLY A 71 -5.23 -1.47 1.85
N ALA A 72 -5.06 -0.35 2.54
CA ALA A 72 -6.06 0.15 3.48
C ALA A 72 -7.35 0.59 2.76
N THR A 73 -7.24 1.28 1.63
CA THR A 73 -8.38 1.65 0.80
C THR A 73 -9.13 0.42 0.26
N ALA A 74 -8.41 -0.64 -0.15
CA ALA A 74 -9.04 -1.88 -0.57
C ALA A 74 -9.84 -2.56 0.57
N ILE A 75 -9.32 -2.49 1.81
CA ILE A 75 -10.04 -2.98 2.99
C ILE A 75 -11.29 -2.13 3.24
N GLN A 76 -11.18 -0.81 3.22
CA GLN A 76 -12.30 0.10 3.40
C GLN A 76 -13.42 -0.18 2.38
N LEU A 77 -13.10 -0.29 1.09
CA LEU A 77 -14.09 -0.59 0.05
C LEU A 77 -14.79 -1.93 0.29
N GLY A 78 -14.05 -2.96 0.72
CA GLY A 78 -14.64 -4.25 1.09
C GLY A 78 -15.60 -4.15 2.27
N VAL A 79 -15.21 -3.42 3.32
CA VAL A 79 -16.07 -3.16 4.49
C VAL A 79 -17.34 -2.42 4.07
N GLU A 80 -17.20 -1.37 3.28
CA GLU A 80 -18.34 -0.57 2.82
C GLU A 80 -19.28 -1.35 1.92
N ALA A 81 -18.77 -2.20 1.02
CA ALA A 81 -19.60 -3.06 0.17
C ALA A 81 -20.46 -4.03 1.03
N ILE A 82 -19.85 -4.64 2.06
CA ILE A 82 -20.57 -5.52 2.99
C ILE A 82 -21.63 -4.73 3.78
N ARG A 83 -21.27 -3.56 4.31
CA ARG A 83 -22.20 -2.70 5.08
C ARG A 83 -23.39 -2.22 4.24
N ARG A 84 -23.19 -1.97 2.94
CA ARG A 84 -24.28 -1.62 2.01
C ARG A 84 -25.11 -2.82 1.54
N GLY A 85 -24.76 -4.06 1.96
CA GLY A 85 -25.45 -5.28 1.55
C GLY A 85 -25.20 -5.65 0.07
N GLU A 86 -24.14 -5.14 -0.55
CA GLU A 86 -23.78 -5.49 -1.93
C GLU A 86 -23.20 -6.91 -2.02
N CYS A 87 -22.56 -7.36 -0.95
CA CYS A 87 -22.03 -8.70 -0.81
C CYS A 87 -21.91 -9.09 0.66
N ASP A 88 -21.92 -10.42 0.95
CA ASP A 88 -21.67 -10.95 2.30
C ASP A 88 -20.18 -11.12 2.58
N LYS A 89 -19.36 -11.21 1.54
CA LYS A 89 -17.92 -11.47 1.60
C LYS A 89 -17.17 -10.63 0.60
N ALA A 90 -16.03 -10.12 1.01
CA ALA A 90 -15.11 -9.40 0.14
C ALA A 90 -13.68 -9.92 0.33
N LEU A 91 -12.94 -10.03 -0.78
CA LEU A 91 -11.52 -10.33 -0.76
C LEU A 91 -10.75 -9.02 -1.01
N SER A 92 -10.16 -8.48 0.05
CA SER A 92 -9.36 -7.26 -0.01
C SER A 92 -7.88 -7.60 -0.04
N ILE A 93 -7.18 -7.12 -1.07
CA ILE A 93 -5.79 -7.49 -1.35
C ILE A 93 -4.97 -6.24 -1.54
N GLY A 94 -3.80 -6.21 -0.89
CA GLY A 94 -2.72 -5.29 -1.21
C GLY A 94 -1.56 -6.09 -1.81
N ALA A 95 -0.97 -5.61 -2.89
CA ALA A 95 0.18 -6.25 -3.52
C ALA A 95 1.10 -5.21 -4.14
N ASP A 96 2.38 -5.42 -3.98
CA ASP A 96 3.43 -4.66 -4.64
C ASP A 96 4.58 -5.60 -5.05
N GLY A 97 5.06 -5.47 -6.27
CA GLY A 97 6.17 -6.22 -6.84
C GLY A 97 7.20 -5.28 -7.49
N SER A 98 7.39 -4.09 -6.95
CA SER A 98 8.23 -3.04 -7.53
C SER A 98 9.62 -2.94 -6.92
N ALA A 99 10.15 -3.97 -6.25
CA ALA A 99 11.53 -3.99 -5.79
C ALA A 99 12.53 -4.19 -6.96
N THR A 100 12.47 -3.29 -7.92
CA THR A 100 13.28 -3.31 -9.16
C THR A 100 14.42 -2.29 -9.09
N ALA A 101 15.45 -2.48 -9.93
CA ALA A 101 16.56 -1.53 -10.04
C ALA A 101 16.08 -0.12 -10.42
N GLU A 102 15.03 -0.02 -11.25
CA GLU A 102 14.46 1.27 -11.62
C GLU A 102 13.73 1.96 -10.48
N ALA A 103 12.96 1.22 -9.69
CA ALA A 103 12.32 1.78 -8.51
C ALA A 103 13.37 2.27 -7.51
N LEU A 104 14.46 1.51 -7.29
CA LEU A 104 15.59 1.94 -6.47
C LEU A 104 16.20 3.26 -6.98
N ILE A 105 16.45 3.38 -8.29
CA ILE A 105 16.98 4.60 -8.89
C ILE A 105 15.99 5.77 -8.69
N ARG A 106 14.70 5.57 -8.95
CA ARG A 106 13.67 6.62 -8.80
C ARG A 106 13.58 7.12 -7.36
N PHE A 107 13.53 6.22 -6.39
CA PHE A 107 13.45 6.60 -4.99
C PHE A 107 14.76 7.16 -4.44
N SER A 108 15.92 6.75 -4.97
CA SER A 108 17.20 7.37 -4.63
C SER A 108 17.28 8.85 -5.07
N LEU A 109 16.71 9.17 -6.24
CA LEU A 109 16.60 10.56 -6.72
C LEU A 109 15.69 11.43 -5.82
N LEU A 110 14.78 10.83 -5.08
CA LEU A 110 13.93 11.51 -4.11
C LEU A 110 14.58 11.62 -2.72
N SER A 111 15.78 11.07 -2.53
CA SER A 111 16.46 10.97 -1.23
C SER A 111 15.57 10.32 -0.15
N ALA A 112 14.77 9.32 -0.54
CA ALA A 112 13.80 8.68 0.33
C ALA A 112 14.27 7.32 0.88
N LEU A 113 15.30 6.72 0.25
CA LEU A 113 15.86 5.45 0.66
C LEU A 113 16.90 5.61 1.77
N SER A 114 16.95 4.63 2.68
CA SER A 114 18.05 4.51 3.64
C SER A 114 19.37 4.26 2.90
N THR A 115 20.42 4.86 3.42
CA THR A 115 21.80 4.66 2.94
C THR A 115 22.63 3.79 3.88
N HIS A 116 22.04 3.27 4.94
CA HIS A 116 22.70 2.38 5.90
C HIS A 116 22.90 0.98 5.33
N ASN A 117 23.97 0.79 4.55
CA ASN A 117 24.29 -0.49 3.92
C ASN A 117 25.31 -1.33 4.72
N ASP A 118 25.90 -0.78 5.79
CA ASP A 118 26.87 -1.51 6.62
C ASP A 118 26.21 -2.64 7.42
N ILE A 119 24.97 -2.42 7.88
CA ILE A 119 24.14 -3.41 8.57
C ILE A 119 22.75 -3.34 7.98
N PRO A 120 22.50 -3.94 6.80
CA PRO A 120 21.26 -3.77 6.04
C PRO A 120 20.00 -4.15 6.82
N GLU A 121 20.08 -5.17 7.67
CA GLU A 121 18.98 -5.64 8.52
C GLU A 121 18.55 -4.61 9.60
N LYS A 122 19.35 -3.57 9.82
CA LYS A 122 19.03 -2.46 10.73
C LYS A 122 18.75 -1.15 10.02
N ALA A 123 18.66 -1.16 8.69
CA ALA A 123 18.43 0.05 7.90
C ALA A 123 17.00 0.60 8.08
N SER A 124 15.99 -0.28 8.12
CA SER A 124 14.62 0.12 8.41
C SER A 124 14.39 0.24 9.91
N LYS A 125 14.32 1.47 10.41
CA LYS A 125 14.23 1.77 11.85
C LYS A 125 13.23 2.91 12.12
N PRO A 126 11.92 2.63 11.91
CA PRO A 126 10.86 3.60 12.12
C PRO A 126 10.93 4.26 13.50
N PHE A 127 10.72 5.56 13.53
CA PHE A 127 10.75 6.43 14.73
C PHE A 127 12.09 6.52 15.44
N SER A 128 13.13 5.83 14.97
CA SER A 128 14.47 5.97 15.55
C SER A 128 15.05 7.37 15.27
N LYS A 129 15.89 7.85 16.20
CA LYS A 129 16.53 9.16 16.10
C LYS A 129 17.47 9.26 14.88
N ASP A 130 18.12 8.18 14.52
CA ASP A 130 19.10 8.06 13.45
C ASP A 130 18.53 7.44 12.16
N ARG A 131 17.20 7.41 12.02
CA ARG A 131 16.57 6.98 10.77
C ARG A 131 16.90 7.93 9.62
N ASP A 132 17.07 7.42 8.42
CA ASP A 132 17.49 8.22 7.26
C ASP A 132 16.68 7.95 5.99
N GLY A 133 15.80 6.94 5.99
CA GLY A 133 15.01 6.56 4.83
C GLY A 133 14.34 5.21 4.98
N PHE A 134 13.54 4.83 4.00
CA PHE A 134 12.91 3.51 3.99
C PHE A 134 13.76 2.47 3.23
N VAL A 135 13.47 1.22 3.45
CA VAL A 135 14.00 0.07 2.69
C VAL A 135 12.90 -0.38 1.74
N LEU A 136 13.17 -0.32 0.43
CA LEU A 136 12.22 -0.80 -0.58
C LEU A 136 12.02 -2.31 -0.44
N ALA A 137 10.78 -2.74 -0.49
CA ALA A 137 10.39 -4.13 -0.42
C ALA A 137 9.24 -4.44 -1.36
N GLU A 138 8.92 -5.69 -1.49
CA GLU A 138 7.74 -6.19 -2.21
C GLU A 138 7.02 -7.23 -1.37
N GLY A 139 5.77 -7.43 -1.66
CA GLY A 139 4.96 -8.40 -0.95
C GLY A 139 3.48 -8.29 -1.27
N SER A 140 2.71 -9.19 -0.72
CA SER A 140 1.26 -9.17 -0.83
C SER A 140 0.61 -9.65 0.46
N GLY A 141 -0.57 -9.10 0.73
CA GLY A 141 -1.42 -9.51 1.83
C GLY A 141 -2.88 -9.53 1.40
N ALA A 142 -3.63 -10.47 1.93
CA ALA A 142 -5.05 -10.62 1.62
C ALA A 142 -5.86 -10.79 2.90
N LEU A 143 -7.01 -10.11 2.94
CA LEU A 143 -8.02 -10.30 3.99
C LEU A 143 -9.32 -10.79 3.35
N VAL A 144 -9.88 -11.84 3.93
CA VAL A 144 -11.25 -12.24 3.66
C VAL A 144 -12.14 -11.55 4.69
N LEU A 145 -12.88 -10.56 4.23
CA LEU A 145 -13.87 -9.84 5.03
C LEU A 145 -15.22 -10.54 4.85
N GLU A 146 -15.99 -10.62 5.93
CA GLU A 146 -17.29 -11.25 5.92
C GLU A 146 -18.20 -10.54 6.91
N SER A 147 -19.51 -10.49 6.63
CA SER A 147 -20.46 -10.00 7.63
C SER A 147 -20.40 -10.90 8.87
N LEU A 148 -20.50 -10.29 10.06
CA LEU A 148 -20.42 -11.03 11.31
C LEU A 148 -21.50 -12.14 11.37
N GLU A 149 -22.69 -11.82 10.88
CA GLU A 149 -23.80 -12.77 10.82
C GLU A 149 -23.48 -13.99 9.96
N ALA A 150 -22.98 -13.79 8.75
CA ALA A 150 -22.60 -14.87 7.84
C ALA A 150 -21.43 -15.70 8.40
N ALA A 151 -20.44 -15.06 9.01
CA ALA A 151 -19.32 -15.72 9.64
C ALA A 151 -19.75 -16.64 10.79
N LEU A 152 -20.62 -16.16 11.65
CA LEU A 152 -21.19 -16.93 12.76
C LEU A 152 -22.07 -18.09 12.26
N ALA A 153 -22.94 -17.84 11.26
CA ALA A 153 -23.84 -18.84 10.71
C ALA A 153 -23.12 -20.06 10.12
N ARG A 154 -21.92 -19.87 9.53
CA ARG A 154 -21.11 -20.97 9.00
C ARG A 154 -20.06 -21.51 9.97
N GLY A 155 -19.98 -21.01 11.20
CA GLY A 155 -18.99 -21.44 12.18
C GLY A 155 -17.55 -21.05 11.82
N ALA A 156 -17.36 -19.86 11.23
CA ALA A 156 -16.03 -19.38 10.84
C ALA A 156 -15.14 -19.12 12.06
N THR A 157 -13.84 -19.37 11.91
CA THR A 157 -12.84 -18.82 12.83
C THR A 157 -12.68 -17.34 12.56
N ILE A 158 -13.14 -16.50 13.50
CA ILE A 158 -13.05 -15.04 13.41
C ILE A 158 -11.71 -14.62 14.00
N LEU A 159 -10.85 -14.04 13.18
CA LEU A 159 -9.52 -13.57 13.60
C LEU A 159 -9.56 -12.16 14.22
N GLY A 160 -10.55 -11.37 13.85
CA GLY A 160 -10.73 -10.00 14.35
C GLY A 160 -12.00 -9.37 13.76
N ILE A 161 -12.37 -8.23 14.28
CA ILE A 161 -13.54 -7.46 13.83
C ILE A 161 -13.07 -6.10 13.34
N MET A 162 -13.40 -5.77 12.09
CA MET A 162 -13.16 -4.45 11.52
C MET A 162 -14.22 -3.48 12.06
N ARG A 163 -13.83 -2.60 12.96
CA ARG A 163 -14.76 -1.68 13.64
C ARG A 163 -15.03 -0.43 12.82
N GLY A 164 -14.01 0.13 12.18
CA GLY A 164 -14.14 1.36 11.43
C GLY A 164 -13.04 1.55 10.40
N CYS A 165 -13.30 2.44 9.44
CA CYS A 165 -12.38 2.87 8.40
C CYS A 165 -12.36 4.38 8.32
N GLY A 166 -11.23 4.96 7.90
CA GLY A 166 -11.11 6.41 7.73
C GLY A 166 -10.01 6.76 6.74
N GLU A 167 -10.35 7.57 5.76
CA GLU A 167 -9.43 8.04 4.72
C GLU A 167 -9.63 9.53 4.47
N LYS A 168 -8.54 10.24 4.18
CA LYS A 168 -8.55 11.65 3.79
C LYS A 168 -7.49 11.90 2.74
N ALA A 169 -7.81 12.75 1.77
CA ALA A 169 -6.85 13.23 0.80
C ALA A 169 -5.95 14.30 1.42
N ASP A 170 -4.66 14.24 1.10
CA ASP A 170 -3.70 15.32 1.36
C ASP A 170 -3.42 16.03 0.03
N ASP A 171 -3.88 17.26 -0.10
CA ASP A 171 -3.79 18.09 -1.30
C ASP A 171 -2.57 19.04 -1.32
N PHE A 172 -1.69 18.91 -0.32
CA PHE A 172 -0.57 19.83 -0.15
C PHE A 172 0.55 19.62 -1.16
N HIS A 173 1.01 18.37 -1.28
CA HIS A 173 2.15 18.05 -2.14
C HIS A 173 2.13 16.56 -2.53
N ARG A 174 2.74 16.21 -3.68
CA ARG A 174 2.76 14.82 -4.19
C ARG A 174 3.46 13.82 -3.26
N THR A 175 4.46 14.25 -2.49
CA THR A 175 5.31 13.37 -1.67
C THR A 175 5.53 13.87 -0.25
N ARG A 176 4.96 15.01 0.13
CA ARG A 176 5.11 15.60 1.47
C ARG A 176 3.75 15.77 2.11
N SER A 177 3.66 15.42 3.37
CA SER A 177 2.48 15.68 4.17
C SER A 177 2.32 17.18 4.43
N LYS A 178 1.09 17.60 4.57
CA LYS A 178 0.77 18.97 4.98
C LYS A 178 1.42 19.27 6.34
N PRO A 179 2.11 20.42 6.50
CA PRO A 179 2.94 20.70 7.67
C PRO A 179 2.18 20.67 9.02
N ASP A 180 0.87 20.91 9.01
CA ASP A 180 0.02 20.85 10.19
C ASP A 180 -0.57 19.46 10.46
N ALA A 181 -0.23 18.46 9.64
CA ALA A 181 -0.74 17.09 9.68
C ALA A 181 -2.28 16.98 9.62
N SER A 182 -2.99 18.04 9.26
CA SER A 182 -4.46 18.07 9.31
C SER A 182 -5.16 16.95 8.55
N PRO A 183 -4.71 16.48 7.35
CA PRO A 183 -5.32 15.33 6.68
C PRO A 183 -5.17 14.02 7.46
N ALA A 184 -3.97 13.74 7.99
CA ALA A 184 -3.71 12.55 8.79
C ALA A 184 -4.52 12.55 10.11
N ILE A 185 -4.57 13.70 10.81
CA ILE A 185 -5.41 13.89 12.00
C ILE A 185 -6.88 13.63 11.65
N ALA A 186 -7.37 14.17 10.53
CA ALA A 186 -8.74 13.98 10.11
C ALA A 186 -9.05 12.52 9.73
N ALA A 187 -8.09 11.78 9.14
CA ALA A 187 -8.25 10.36 8.86
C ALA A 187 -8.36 9.54 10.15
N VAL A 188 -7.49 9.79 11.14
CA VAL A 188 -7.57 9.10 12.45
C VAL A 188 -8.88 9.40 13.17
N ARG A 189 -9.34 10.66 13.17
CA ARG A 189 -10.64 11.01 13.76
C ARG A 189 -11.81 10.38 13.01
N ALA A 190 -11.71 10.26 11.68
CA ALA A 190 -12.75 9.62 10.88
C ALA A 190 -12.88 8.13 11.22
N VAL A 191 -11.78 7.39 11.39
CA VAL A 191 -11.86 5.97 11.75
C VAL A 191 -12.40 5.78 13.16
N LEU A 192 -12.06 6.64 14.12
CA LEU A 192 -12.63 6.59 15.48
C LEU A 192 -14.14 6.84 15.46
N ALA A 193 -14.57 7.87 14.72
CA ALA A 193 -15.98 8.19 14.56
C ALA A 193 -16.77 7.05 13.89
N ASP A 194 -16.21 6.46 12.81
CA ASP A 194 -16.83 5.33 12.11
C ASP A 194 -16.92 4.07 12.99
N ALA A 195 -15.90 3.85 13.83
CA ALA A 195 -15.89 2.75 14.81
C ALA A 195 -16.82 2.97 16.00
N GLY A 196 -17.27 4.21 16.24
CA GLY A 196 -17.97 4.61 17.47
C GLY A 196 -17.10 4.45 18.72
N MET A 197 -15.80 4.70 18.59
CA MET A 197 -14.81 4.55 19.65
C MET A 197 -14.18 5.89 20.01
N SER A 198 -13.82 6.01 21.28
CA SER A 198 -13.00 7.12 21.78
C SER A 198 -11.51 6.82 21.64
N GLU A 199 -10.70 7.87 21.74
CA GLU A 199 -9.24 7.75 21.74
C GLU A 199 -8.74 6.86 22.90
N ASP A 200 -9.46 6.83 24.02
CA ASP A 200 -9.08 6.07 25.22
C ASP A 200 -9.22 4.55 25.06
N GLU A 201 -10.00 4.10 24.10
CA GLU A 201 -10.21 2.68 23.82
C GLU A 201 -9.13 2.10 22.89
N ILE A 202 -8.22 2.92 22.37
CA ILE A 202 -7.12 2.44 21.51
C ILE A 202 -5.93 2.05 22.38
N GLU A 203 -5.51 0.81 22.27
CA GLU A 203 -4.42 0.25 23.07
C GLU A 203 -3.10 0.13 22.29
N TYR A 204 -3.14 0.14 20.95
CA TYR A 204 -1.96 -0.05 20.11
C TYR A 204 -2.14 0.61 18.73
N VAL A 205 -1.06 1.14 18.19
CA VAL A 205 -0.98 1.66 16.83
C VAL A 205 0.09 0.91 16.02
N ASN A 206 -0.32 0.24 14.95
CA ASN A 206 0.60 -0.16 13.90
C ASN A 206 0.69 0.98 12.89
N ALA A 207 1.75 1.73 12.99
CA ALA A 207 1.95 2.97 12.26
C ALA A 207 2.35 2.75 10.79
N HIS A 208 2.20 3.78 9.99
CA HIS A 208 2.84 3.82 8.68
C HIS A 208 4.35 3.70 8.79
N GLY A 209 4.99 4.50 9.66
CA GLY A 209 6.34 4.31 10.16
C GLY A 209 7.33 3.85 9.08
N THR A 210 7.62 4.73 8.11
CA THR A 210 8.45 4.37 6.95
C THR A 210 9.95 4.43 7.22
N SER A 211 10.36 4.87 8.41
CA SER A 211 11.77 5.17 8.71
C SER A 211 12.32 6.40 7.96
N THR A 212 11.46 7.17 7.31
CA THR A 212 11.87 8.45 6.73
C THR A 212 11.74 9.57 7.77
N PRO A 213 12.68 10.55 7.77
CA PRO A 213 12.62 11.69 8.69
C PRO A 213 11.28 12.44 8.61
N GLU A 214 10.77 12.63 7.41
CA GLU A 214 9.54 13.41 7.16
C GLU A 214 8.29 12.67 7.63
N ASN A 215 8.06 11.45 7.15
CA ASN A 215 6.86 10.70 7.50
C ASN A 215 6.72 10.48 9.00
N ASP A 216 7.77 9.95 9.63
CA ASP A 216 7.69 9.56 11.03
C ASP A 216 7.49 10.78 11.94
N LYS A 217 8.04 11.95 11.55
CA LYS A 217 7.77 13.21 12.24
C LYS A 217 6.31 13.62 12.12
N MET A 218 5.76 13.58 10.90
CA MET A 218 4.38 14.00 10.63
C MET A 218 3.37 13.03 11.25
N GLU A 219 3.66 11.74 11.22
CA GLU A 219 2.84 10.74 11.87
C GLU A 219 2.85 10.88 13.39
N HIS A 220 4.02 11.10 13.99
CA HIS A 220 4.10 11.42 15.42
C HIS A 220 3.27 12.67 15.77
N LEU A 221 3.36 13.73 14.96
CA LEU A 221 2.56 14.94 15.18
C LEU A 221 1.06 14.64 15.12
N SER A 222 0.60 13.86 14.14
CA SER A 222 -0.80 13.51 13.99
C SER A 222 -1.32 12.66 15.15
N LEU A 223 -0.57 11.64 15.53
CA LEU A 223 -0.91 10.77 16.65
C LEU A 223 -0.90 11.54 17.99
N SER A 224 0.11 12.38 18.23
CA SER A 224 0.18 13.22 19.42
C SER A 224 -0.98 14.21 19.51
N THR A 225 -1.42 14.74 18.39
CA THR A 225 -2.57 15.66 18.34
C THR A 225 -3.89 14.96 18.65
N VAL A 226 -4.04 13.69 18.26
CA VAL A 226 -5.27 12.93 18.53
C VAL A 226 -5.24 12.34 19.95
N PHE A 227 -4.16 11.66 20.33
CA PHE A 227 -4.09 10.89 21.57
C PHE A 227 -3.52 11.66 22.78
N GLY A 228 -3.04 12.90 22.56
CA GLY A 228 -2.53 13.74 23.63
C GLY A 228 -1.38 13.08 24.39
N GLU A 229 -1.41 13.18 25.72
CA GLU A 229 -0.37 12.62 26.60
C GLU A 229 -0.29 11.09 26.55
N ARG A 230 -1.38 10.41 26.15
CA ARG A 230 -1.41 8.95 26.05
C ARG A 230 -0.39 8.39 25.05
N ILE A 231 0.02 9.16 24.04
CA ILE A 231 1.01 8.71 23.06
C ILE A 231 2.34 8.31 23.72
N GLY A 232 2.67 8.90 24.85
CA GLY A 232 3.89 8.58 25.61
C GLY A 232 3.89 7.20 26.27
N SER A 233 2.72 6.59 26.47
CA SER A 233 2.56 5.26 27.08
C SER A 233 1.92 4.24 26.14
N MET A 234 1.29 4.67 25.06
CA MET A 234 0.65 3.79 24.09
C MET A 234 1.71 3.09 23.21
N PRO A 235 1.68 1.76 23.10
CA PRO A 235 2.58 1.07 22.19
C PRO A 235 2.36 1.48 20.73
N VAL A 236 3.43 1.90 20.06
CA VAL A 236 3.43 2.24 18.63
C VAL A 236 4.57 1.49 17.95
N SER A 237 4.29 0.78 16.88
CA SER A 237 5.31 0.14 16.06
C SER A 237 4.97 0.20 14.58
N SER A 238 5.90 -0.17 13.72
CA SER A 238 5.65 -0.35 12.29
C SER A 238 6.27 -1.67 11.83
N ASN A 239 5.48 -2.48 11.15
CA ASN A 239 5.95 -3.74 10.55
C ASN A 239 7.02 -3.50 9.49
N LYS A 240 7.16 -2.28 8.96
CA LYS A 240 8.19 -1.92 7.99
C LYS A 240 9.61 -2.02 8.55
N SER A 241 9.77 -2.06 9.87
CA SER A 241 11.06 -2.38 10.50
C SER A 241 11.51 -3.82 10.20
N MET A 242 10.57 -4.71 9.89
CA MET A 242 10.82 -6.15 9.67
C MET A 242 10.74 -6.54 8.19
N ILE A 243 9.80 -5.96 7.45
CA ILE A 243 9.48 -6.37 6.08
C ILE A 243 9.86 -5.32 5.02
N GLY A 244 10.33 -4.15 5.42
CA GLY A 244 10.53 -3.01 4.52
C GLY A 244 9.22 -2.34 4.11
N HIS A 245 9.31 -1.43 3.15
CA HIS A 245 8.16 -0.70 2.60
C HIS A 245 7.74 -1.30 1.27
N THR A 246 6.56 -1.88 1.25
CA THR A 246 5.86 -2.36 0.06
C THR A 246 4.94 -1.29 -0.49
#